data_40d2bbad1a39f4d671dd671be773b8e4
#
_entry.id   40d2bbad1a39f4d671dd671be773b8e4
#
_cell.length_a   1.000
_cell.length_b   1.000
_cell.length_c   1.000
_cell.angle_alpha   90.00
_cell.angle_beta   90.00
_cell.angle_gamma   90.00
#
_symmetry.space_group_name_H-M   'P 1'
#
loop_
_entity.id
_entity.type
_entity.pdbx_description
1 polymer ?
#
loop_
_entity_poly.entity_id
_entity_poly.type
_entity_poly.pdbx_seq_one_letter_code
_entity_poly.pdbx_strand_id
1 'polypeptide(L)'
;LLGASTTAAALVLATPQPAEAVLVFNIIEQLSGITIAATGSISTPNTGASLDKFNTLARFKTGSQDQIISGNFANKGLIFKLSGPATFGTTPVGVINANSTSGDFIRFGATQRHLGLPNGYVSGDSLSTTSFYASRTLADLGITPTFRGSLGTWDVVNANGLKFDEVQLAVVPGPLPIVGAGVAFGFSRRLRRRIS
;
A
#
# COMPACT_ATOMS: atom_id res chain seq x y z
N LEU A 1 -12.99 -21.27 65.21
CA LEU A 1 -12.27 -21.65 63.94
C LEU A 1 -12.72 -20.75 62.82
N LEU A 2 -11.92 -19.73 62.49
CA LEU A 2 -12.12 -18.88 61.34
C LEU A 2 -11.39 -19.52 60.13
N GLY A 3 -12.15 -19.92 59.08
CA GLY A 3 -11.60 -20.40 57.83
C GLY A 3 -11.23 -19.22 56.93
N ALA A 4 -9.95 -19.08 56.60
CA ALA A 4 -9.47 -18.12 55.64
C ALA A 4 -9.71 -18.69 54.21
N SER A 5 -10.58 -18.02 53.44
CA SER A 5 -10.82 -18.33 52.04
C SER A 5 -9.77 -17.61 51.18
N THR A 6 -8.84 -18.35 50.58
CA THR A 6 -7.87 -17.83 49.62
C THR A 6 -8.48 -17.82 48.25
N THR A 7 -8.84 -16.61 47.76
CA THR A 7 -9.28 -16.41 46.36
C THR A 7 -8.04 -16.38 45.47
N ALA A 8 -7.83 -17.41 44.65
CA ALA A 8 -6.80 -17.42 43.63
C ALA A 8 -7.25 -16.55 42.45
N ALA A 9 -6.60 -15.42 42.24
CA ALA A 9 -6.78 -14.59 41.05
C ALA A 9 -6.07 -15.29 39.88
N ALA A 10 -6.85 -15.79 38.90
CA ALA A 10 -6.32 -16.29 37.64
C ALA A 10 -5.82 -15.11 36.78
N LEU A 11 -4.49 -15.03 36.61
CA LEU A 11 -3.86 -14.09 35.70
C LEU A 11 -4.11 -14.59 34.29
N VAL A 12 -5.07 -13.98 33.60
CA VAL A 12 -5.29 -14.22 32.15
C VAL A 12 -4.13 -13.54 31.41
N LEU A 13 -3.14 -14.32 31.00
CA LEU A 13 -2.11 -13.88 30.08
C LEU A 13 -2.80 -13.59 28.73
N ALA A 14 -2.97 -12.30 28.42
CA ALA A 14 -3.38 -11.88 27.09
C ALA A 14 -2.30 -12.37 26.09
N THR A 15 -2.65 -13.34 25.26
CA THR A 15 -1.80 -13.74 24.13
C THR A 15 -1.61 -12.51 23.26
N PRO A 16 -0.37 -12.12 22.91
CA PRO A 16 -0.16 -11.01 22.01
C PRO A 16 -0.89 -11.32 20.70
N GLN A 17 -1.85 -10.48 20.36
CA GLN A 17 -2.52 -10.56 19.07
C GLN A 17 -1.47 -10.28 18.00
N PRO A 18 -1.29 -11.15 16.99
CA PRO A 18 -0.35 -10.87 15.91
C PRO A 18 -0.71 -9.51 15.32
N ALA A 19 0.29 -8.66 15.14
CA ALA A 19 0.09 -7.39 14.45
C ALA A 19 -0.54 -7.70 13.10
N GLU A 20 -1.69 -7.07 12.79
CA GLU A 20 -2.32 -7.23 11.48
C GLU A 20 -1.29 -6.84 10.42
N ALA A 21 -1.01 -7.75 9.50
CA ALA A 21 -0.16 -7.47 8.37
C ALA A 21 -0.95 -6.51 7.45
N VAL A 22 -0.30 -5.46 6.98
CA VAL A 22 -0.93 -4.47 6.09
C VAL A 22 -0.05 -4.27 4.88
N LEU A 23 -0.63 -4.33 3.69
CA LEU A 23 0.04 -3.95 2.45
C LEU A 23 -0.31 -2.50 2.12
N VAL A 24 0.67 -1.61 2.16
CA VAL A 24 0.47 -0.18 1.95
C VAL A 24 1.03 0.25 0.60
N PHE A 25 0.18 0.81 -0.26
CA PHE A 25 0.56 1.50 -1.48
C PHE A 25 0.67 3.00 -1.22
N ASN A 26 1.84 3.56 -1.51
CA ASN A 26 2.14 4.98 -1.42
C ASN A 26 2.32 5.57 -2.82
N ILE A 27 1.53 6.58 -3.16
CA ILE A 27 1.70 7.40 -4.36
C ILE A 27 2.50 8.64 -3.95
N ILE A 28 3.68 8.79 -4.53
CA ILE A 28 4.67 9.81 -4.16
C ILE A 28 4.94 10.69 -5.36
N GLU A 29 4.56 11.98 -5.29
CA GLU A 29 4.89 12.95 -6.33
C GLU A 29 6.30 13.51 -6.11
N GLN A 30 7.09 13.54 -7.17
CA GLN A 30 8.46 14.03 -7.24
C GLN A 30 8.62 14.98 -8.42
N LEU A 31 9.71 15.76 -8.45
CA LEU A 31 9.99 16.66 -9.58
C LEU A 31 10.10 15.94 -10.94
N SER A 32 10.57 14.70 -10.93
CA SER A 32 10.75 13.90 -12.14
C SER A 32 9.54 13.07 -12.55
N GLY A 33 8.48 13.01 -11.73
CA GLY A 33 7.30 12.20 -11.99
C GLY A 33 6.67 11.62 -10.73
N ILE A 34 5.92 10.53 -10.89
CA ILE A 34 5.24 9.82 -9.81
C ILE A 34 5.95 8.49 -9.54
N THR A 35 6.15 8.19 -8.28
CA THR A 35 6.51 6.85 -7.81
C THR A 35 5.32 6.22 -7.10
N ILE A 36 4.96 4.99 -7.47
CA ILE A 36 4.02 4.16 -6.70
C ILE A 36 4.84 3.04 -6.07
N ALA A 37 4.93 3.04 -4.75
CA ALA A 37 5.63 2.02 -3.98
C ALA A 37 4.63 1.25 -3.12
N ALA A 38 4.77 -0.07 -3.04
CA ALA A 38 4.02 -0.86 -2.08
C ALA A 38 4.98 -1.64 -1.18
N THR A 39 4.68 -1.64 0.12
CA THR A 39 5.46 -2.37 1.12
C THR A 39 4.52 -2.96 2.18
N GLY A 40 4.93 -4.05 2.78
CA GLY A 40 4.16 -4.72 3.83
C GLY A 40 4.16 -6.23 3.66
N SER A 41 3.12 -6.85 4.13
CA SER A 41 2.88 -8.30 3.98
C SER A 41 1.39 -8.56 3.95
N ILE A 42 0.99 -9.76 3.57
CA ILE A 42 -0.41 -10.21 3.62
C ILE A 42 -0.46 -11.57 4.30
N SER A 43 -1.28 -11.68 5.33
CA SER A 43 -1.63 -12.96 5.92
C SER A 43 -2.63 -13.66 4.99
N THR A 44 -2.26 -14.80 4.45
CA THR A 44 -3.13 -15.56 3.55
C THR A 44 -3.66 -16.80 4.23
N PRO A 45 -4.97 -17.04 4.25
CA PRO A 45 -5.48 -18.33 4.68
C PRO A 45 -5.07 -19.41 3.65
N ASN A 46 -4.81 -20.61 4.10
CA ASN A 46 -4.42 -21.75 3.23
C ASN A 46 -5.48 -22.16 2.20
N THR A 47 -6.62 -21.49 2.16
CA THR A 47 -7.75 -21.84 1.30
C THR A 47 -8.26 -20.61 0.55
N GLY A 48 -8.31 -20.69 -0.77
CA GLY A 48 -9.08 -19.76 -1.60
C GLY A 48 -8.30 -18.91 -2.60
N ALA A 49 -6.99 -19.04 -2.68
CA ALA A 49 -6.24 -18.39 -3.74
C ALA A 49 -6.40 -19.14 -5.07
N SER A 50 -6.87 -18.45 -6.08
CA SER A 50 -6.91 -18.95 -7.46
C SER A 50 -5.61 -18.56 -8.15
N LEU A 51 -5.05 -19.45 -8.95
CA LEU A 51 -3.91 -19.13 -9.82
C LEU A 51 -4.42 -18.53 -11.13
N ASP A 52 -3.93 -17.38 -11.50
CA ASP A 52 -4.28 -16.74 -12.78
C ASP A 52 -3.00 -16.36 -13.55
N LYS A 53 -3.15 -16.18 -14.87
CA LYS A 53 -2.05 -15.70 -15.71
C LYS A 53 -2.07 -14.19 -15.75
N PHE A 54 -0.98 -13.57 -15.32
CA PHE A 54 -0.78 -12.13 -15.40
C PHE A 54 0.17 -11.81 -16.56
N ASN A 55 -0.37 -11.34 -17.64
CA ASN A 55 0.41 -10.92 -18.80
C ASN A 55 0.23 -9.42 -19.05
N THR A 56 0.66 -8.60 -18.09
CA THR A 56 0.47 -7.15 -18.19
C THR A 56 1.66 -6.39 -17.65
N LEU A 57 2.02 -5.30 -18.34
CA LEU A 57 3.03 -4.34 -17.90
C LEU A 57 2.59 -3.63 -16.62
N ALA A 58 3.57 -3.17 -15.84
CA ALA A 58 3.32 -2.31 -14.70
C ALA A 58 2.58 -1.06 -15.15
N ARG A 59 1.47 -0.75 -14.47
CA ARG A 59 0.59 0.35 -14.86
C ARG A 59 -0.31 0.84 -13.74
N PHE A 60 -0.73 2.07 -13.86
CA PHE A 60 -1.85 2.67 -13.16
C PHE A 60 -3.03 2.83 -14.13
N LYS A 61 -4.22 2.45 -13.71
CA LYS A 61 -5.42 2.57 -14.54
C LYS A 61 -6.59 3.02 -13.68
N THR A 62 -7.37 3.98 -14.19
CA THR A 62 -8.62 4.43 -13.58
C THR A 62 -9.74 4.55 -14.61
N GLY A 63 -10.98 4.58 -14.15
CA GLY A 63 -12.17 4.67 -15.00
C GLY A 63 -12.93 3.35 -15.06
N SER A 64 -12.89 2.64 -16.18
CA SER A 64 -13.59 1.35 -16.30
C SER A 64 -13.03 0.25 -15.38
N GLN A 65 -11.79 0.41 -14.95
CA GLN A 65 -11.08 -0.50 -14.04
C GLN A 65 -10.05 0.29 -13.26
N ASP A 66 -10.27 0.47 -11.96
CA ASP A 66 -9.26 1.06 -11.07
C ASP A 66 -8.29 -0.04 -10.64
N GLN A 67 -7.05 0.05 -11.14
CA GLN A 67 -6.05 -0.99 -10.98
C GLN A 67 -4.63 -0.40 -10.91
N ILE A 68 -3.83 -0.97 -10.02
CA ILE A 68 -2.38 -0.79 -9.95
C ILE A 68 -1.73 -2.13 -10.22
N ILE A 69 -0.78 -2.18 -11.14
CA ILE A 69 0.12 -3.31 -11.35
C ILE A 69 1.53 -2.77 -11.18
N SER A 70 2.31 -3.39 -10.30
CA SER A 70 3.67 -2.97 -9.97
C SER A 70 4.56 -4.20 -9.81
N GLY A 71 5.87 -3.98 -9.90
CA GLY A 71 6.88 -5.01 -9.74
C GLY A 71 7.22 -5.76 -11.02
N ASN A 72 8.11 -6.73 -10.86
CA ASN A 72 8.59 -7.54 -11.95
C ASN A 72 7.49 -8.44 -12.50
N PHE A 73 7.49 -8.59 -13.82
CA PHE A 73 6.50 -9.39 -14.51
C PHE A 73 6.44 -10.83 -13.98
N ALA A 74 5.23 -11.33 -13.74
CA ALA A 74 4.97 -12.70 -13.34
C ALA A 74 3.95 -13.36 -14.27
N ASN A 75 4.28 -14.53 -14.79
CA ASN A 75 3.37 -15.32 -15.63
C ASN A 75 2.20 -15.91 -14.87
N LYS A 76 2.35 -16.07 -13.55
CA LYS A 76 1.35 -16.61 -12.64
C LYS A 76 1.44 -15.92 -11.29
N GLY A 77 0.35 -15.87 -10.57
CA GLY A 77 0.29 -15.36 -9.21
C GLY A 77 -0.91 -15.92 -8.45
N LEU A 78 -0.94 -15.64 -7.17
CA LEU A 78 -2.06 -15.96 -6.29
C LEU A 78 -3.07 -14.82 -6.35
N ILE A 79 -4.36 -15.12 -6.40
CA ILE A 79 -5.44 -14.12 -6.37
C ILE A 79 -6.24 -14.27 -5.09
N PHE A 80 -6.46 -13.14 -4.42
CA PHE A 80 -7.28 -13.01 -3.23
C PHE A 80 -8.41 -12.03 -3.50
N LYS A 81 -9.57 -12.30 -2.90
CA LYS A 81 -10.73 -11.43 -2.99
C LYS A 81 -10.55 -10.21 -2.09
N LEU A 82 -11.00 -9.05 -2.60
CA LEU A 82 -11.05 -7.79 -1.84
C LEU A 82 -12.49 -7.40 -1.54
N SER A 83 -12.71 -6.75 -0.40
CA SER A 83 -13.92 -6.05 -0.02
C SER A 83 -13.58 -4.60 0.32
N GLY A 84 -14.29 -3.64 -0.25
CA GLY A 84 -14.00 -2.22 -0.06
C GLY A 84 -14.55 -1.36 -1.18
N PRO A 85 -14.08 -0.12 -1.31
CA PRO A 85 -14.48 0.79 -2.38
C PRO A 85 -14.26 0.19 -3.76
N ALA A 86 -15.18 0.44 -4.71
CA ALA A 86 -15.04 -0.05 -6.09
C ALA A 86 -14.06 0.79 -6.92
N THR A 87 -13.64 1.95 -6.42
CA THR A 87 -12.76 2.90 -7.09
C THR A 87 -11.74 3.48 -6.12
N PHE A 88 -10.66 4.07 -6.65
CA PHE A 88 -9.69 4.84 -5.86
C PHE A 88 -10.18 6.26 -5.52
N GLY A 89 -11.41 6.64 -5.92
CA GLY A 89 -11.91 8.01 -5.75
C GLY A 89 -11.26 9.02 -6.69
N THR A 90 -10.61 8.55 -7.76
CA THR A 90 -9.90 9.38 -8.75
C THR A 90 -10.78 9.68 -9.95
N THR A 91 -10.49 10.78 -10.65
CA THR A 91 -11.09 11.05 -11.97
C THR A 91 -10.58 10.04 -13.00
N PRO A 92 -11.45 9.50 -13.90
CA PRO A 92 -11.01 8.56 -14.93
C PRO A 92 -9.96 9.16 -15.87
N VAL A 93 -8.79 8.52 -15.97
CA VAL A 93 -7.70 8.96 -16.86
C VAL A 93 -7.22 7.86 -17.82
N GLY A 94 -7.84 6.68 -17.78
CA GLY A 94 -7.46 5.54 -18.61
C GLY A 94 -6.22 4.79 -18.10
N VAL A 95 -5.35 4.36 -19.00
CA VAL A 95 -4.17 3.54 -18.70
C VAL A 95 -2.91 4.37 -18.81
N ILE A 96 -2.09 4.37 -17.77
CA ILE A 96 -0.76 4.97 -17.74
C ILE A 96 0.24 3.85 -17.43
N ASN A 97 1.13 3.57 -18.39
CA ASN A 97 2.18 2.57 -18.22
C ASN A 97 3.35 3.16 -17.42
N ALA A 98 3.96 2.36 -16.56
CA ALA A 98 5.18 2.73 -15.86
C ALA A 98 6.37 2.77 -16.85
N ASN A 99 7.30 3.70 -16.61
CA ASN A 99 8.57 3.78 -17.33
C ASN A 99 9.58 2.75 -16.80
N SER A 100 9.52 2.47 -15.51
CA SER A 100 10.30 1.41 -14.88
C SER A 100 9.56 0.81 -13.71
N THR A 101 9.90 -0.43 -13.38
CA THR A 101 9.34 -1.15 -12.24
C THR A 101 10.37 -2.11 -11.67
N SER A 102 10.26 -2.41 -10.37
CA SER A 102 11.13 -3.34 -9.67
C SER A 102 10.43 -3.96 -8.47
N GLY A 103 11.01 -5.04 -7.93
CA GLY A 103 10.50 -5.73 -6.75
C GLY A 103 9.44 -6.78 -7.09
N ASP A 104 8.64 -7.12 -6.09
CA ASP A 104 7.64 -8.17 -6.17
C ASP A 104 6.50 -7.78 -7.09
N PHE A 105 5.98 -8.77 -7.85
CA PHE A 105 4.78 -8.56 -8.63
C PHE A 105 3.56 -8.41 -7.72
N ILE A 106 2.91 -7.27 -7.77
CA ILE A 106 1.65 -7.03 -7.06
C ILE A 106 0.63 -6.44 -8.04
N ARG A 107 -0.57 -7.01 -8.06
CA ARG A 107 -1.72 -6.47 -8.79
C ARG A 107 -2.81 -6.13 -7.78
N PHE A 108 -3.18 -4.88 -7.70
CA PHE A 108 -4.27 -4.39 -6.88
C PHE A 108 -5.38 -3.84 -7.77
N GLY A 109 -6.56 -4.44 -7.71
CA GLY A 109 -7.72 -4.07 -8.52
C GLY A 109 -8.93 -3.75 -7.65
N ALA A 110 -9.23 -2.46 -7.45
CA ALA A 110 -10.40 -2.03 -6.67
C ALA A 110 -11.70 -2.42 -7.36
N THR A 111 -11.85 -2.12 -8.66
CA THR A 111 -13.06 -2.45 -9.43
C THR A 111 -13.27 -3.95 -9.58
N GLN A 112 -12.19 -4.71 -9.84
CA GLN A 112 -12.25 -6.16 -9.96
C GLN A 112 -12.32 -6.85 -8.60
N ARG A 113 -12.10 -6.11 -7.51
CA ARG A 113 -12.08 -6.61 -6.14
C ARG A 113 -11.12 -7.78 -5.94
N HIS A 114 -9.89 -7.64 -6.44
CA HIS A 114 -8.87 -8.66 -6.25
C HIS A 114 -7.47 -8.09 -5.99
N LEU A 115 -6.72 -8.83 -5.19
CA LEU A 115 -5.30 -8.67 -4.95
C LEU A 115 -4.57 -9.86 -5.58
N GLY A 116 -3.62 -9.57 -6.48
CA GLY A 116 -2.72 -10.57 -7.04
C GLY A 116 -1.34 -10.44 -6.40
N LEU A 117 -0.79 -11.56 -5.93
CA LEU A 117 0.52 -11.67 -5.29
C LEU A 117 1.46 -12.57 -6.11
N PRO A 118 2.79 -12.55 -5.87
CA PRO A 118 3.73 -13.42 -6.56
C PRO A 118 3.35 -14.89 -6.46
N ASN A 119 3.72 -15.67 -7.47
CA ASN A 119 3.61 -17.11 -7.39
C ASN A 119 4.54 -17.65 -6.30
N GLY A 120 4.02 -18.51 -5.44
CA GLY A 120 4.78 -19.05 -4.31
C GLY A 120 4.87 -18.11 -3.10
N TYR A 121 4.13 -17.02 -3.08
CA TYR A 121 4.04 -16.16 -1.90
C TYR A 121 3.59 -16.97 -0.67
N VAL A 122 4.36 -16.86 0.40
CA VAL A 122 4.04 -17.48 1.70
C VAL A 122 3.41 -16.43 2.60
N SER A 123 2.38 -16.84 3.33
CA SER A 123 1.65 -15.96 4.27
C SER A 123 2.59 -15.23 5.23
N GLY A 124 2.51 -13.91 5.25
CA GLY A 124 3.34 -13.06 6.10
C GLY A 124 4.71 -12.69 5.54
N ASP A 125 5.11 -13.22 4.38
CA ASP A 125 6.34 -12.79 3.72
C ASP A 125 6.31 -11.30 3.39
N SER A 126 7.45 -10.65 3.50
CA SER A 126 7.59 -9.24 3.13
C SER A 126 7.41 -9.05 1.63
N LEU A 127 6.60 -8.07 1.26
CA LEU A 127 6.39 -7.62 -0.11
C LEU A 127 6.99 -6.23 -0.29
N SER A 128 7.69 -6.00 -1.39
CA SER A 128 8.21 -4.69 -1.75
C SER A 128 8.22 -4.51 -3.25
N THR A 129 7.57 -3.46 -3.73
CA THR A 129 7.53 -3.14 -5.16
C THR A 129 7.56 -1.64 -5.40
N THR A 130 8.07 -1.25 -6.56
CA THR A 130 8.11 0.16 -6.97
C THR A 130 7.85 0.26 -8.47
N SER A 131 7.04 1.23 -8.87
CA SER A 131 6.84 1.62 -10.27
C SER A 131 7.01 3.12 -10.42
N PHE A 132 7.74 3.56 -11.44
CA PHE A 132 7.99 4.96 -11.73
C PHE A 132 7.33 5.39 -13.02
N TYR A 133 6.69 6.55 -12.99
CA TYR A 133 5.95 7.18 -14.08
C TYR A 133 6.59 8.55 -14.36
N ALA A 134 7.51 8.60 -15.32
CA ALA A 134 8.27 9.79 -15.65
C ALA A 134 7.39 10.93 -16.15
N SER A 135 7.69 12.16 -15.75
CA SER A 135 7.01 13.38 -16.17
C SER A 135 5.48 13.37 -15.93
N ARG A 136 5.02 12.58 -14.94
CA ARG A 136 3.62 12.54 -14.53
C ARG A 136 3.43 13.30 -13.22
N THR A 137 2.24 13.87 -13.07
CA THR A 137 1.76 14.57 -11.87
C THR A 137 0.59 13.81 -11.25
N LEU A 138 0.17 14.18 -10.04
CA LEU A 138 -1.05 13.63 -9.45
C LEU A 138 -2.27 13.88 -10.31
N ALA A 139 -2.36 15.04 -10.98
CA ALA A 139 -3.45 15.35 -11.90
C ALA A 139 -3.52 14.36 -13.08
N ASP A 140 -2.37 13.91 -13.59
CA ASP A 140 -2.33 12.88 -14.65
C ASP A 140 -2.85 11.52 -14.18
N LEU A 141 -2.81 11.26 -12.86
CA LEU A 141 -3.42 10.08 -12.24
C LEU A 141 -4.90 10.30 -11.86
N GLY A 142 -5.47 11.45 -12.19
CA GLY A 142 -6.83 11.83 -11.80
C GLY A 142 -6.99 12.18 -10.32
N ILE A 143 -5.88 12.46 -9.62
CA ILE A 143 -5.85 12.82 -8.21
C ILE A 143 -5.70 14.35 -8.10
N THR A 144 -6.48 14.98 -7.22
CA THR A 144 -6.33 16.43 -6.97
C THR A 144 -4.89 16.75 -6.56
N PRO A 145 -4.19 17.69 -7.20
CA PRO A 145 -2.75 17.93 -6.97
C PRO A 145 -2.37 18.24 -5.53
N THR A 146 -3.27 18.87 -4.76
CA THR A 146 -3.06 19.19 -3.34
C THR A 146 -3.48 18.09 -2.39
N PHE A 147 -4.09 17.00 -2.90
CA PHE A 147 -4.54 15.91 -2.05
C PHE A 147 -3.36 15.18 -1.41
N ARG A 148 -3.47 14.94 -0.11
CA ARG A 148 -2.57 14.09 0.66
C ARG A 148 -3.42 13.29 1.66
N GLY A 149 -3.13 12.02 1.80
CA GLY A 149 -3.86 11.13 2.70
C GLY A 149 -4.37 9.86 2.03
N SER A 150 -5.29 9.18 2.68
CA SER A 150 -5.83 7.89 2.22
C SER A 150 -6.77 8.08 1.03
N LEU A 151 -6.57 7.29 -0.01
CA LEU A 151 -7.49 7.10 -1.14
C LEU A 151 -8.47 5.95 -0.89
N GLY A 152 -8.18 5.10 0.09
CA GLY A 152 -9.04 4.00 0.49
C GLY A 152 -8.31 2.87 1.19
N THR A 153 -9.15 2.01 1.77
CA THR A 153 -8.73 0.78 2.45
C THR A 153 -9.61 -0.36 1.95
N TRP A 154 -9.02 -1.52 1.71
CA TRP A 154 -9.69 -2.71 1.22
C TRP A 154 -9.32 -3.90 2.11
N ASP A 155 -10.35 -4.59 2.61
CA ASP A 155 -10.14 -5.83 3.33
C ASP A 155 -9.81 -6.97 2.38
N VAL A 156 -8.79 -7.72 2.68
CA VAL A 156 -8.52 -9.01 2.03
C VAL A 156 -9.39 -10.06 2.70
N VAL A 157 -10.27 -10.69 1.92
CA VAL A 157 -11.30 -11.58 2.46
C VAL A 157 -11.21 -12.98 1.87
N ASN A 158 -11.63 -13.98 2.63
CA ASN A 158 -11.80 -15.34 2.12
C ASN A 158 -13.07 -15.49 1.27
N ALA A 159 -13.34 -16.70 0.79
CA ALA A 159 -14.54 -17.01 0.00
C ALA A 159 -15.86 -16.69 0.75
N ASN A 160 -15.85 -16.78 2.08
CA ASN A 160 -17.01 -16.51 2.95
C ASN A 160 -17.13 -15.02 3.33
N GLY A 161 -16.24 -14.17 2.85
CA GLY A 161 -16.25 -12.72 3.15
C GLY A 161 -15.63 -12.34 4.49
N LEU A 162 -14.99 -13.27 5.21
CA LEU A 162 -14.31 -12.98 6.46
C LEU A 162 -12.97 -12.27 6.16
N LYS A 163 -12.75 -11.12 6.79
CA LYS A 163 -11.51 -10.36 6.74
C LYS A 163 -10.39 -11.15 7.41
N PHE A 164 -9.21 -11.12 6.82
CA PHE A 164 -7.98 -11.64 7.39
C PHE A 164 -6.79 -10.70 7.22
N ASP A 165 -6.90 -9.69 6.36
CA ASP A 165 -5.87 -8.68 6.18
C ASP A 165 -6.39 -7.42 5.48
N GLU A 166 -5.51 -6.46 5.21
CA GLU A 166 -5.87 -5.15 4.68
C GLU A 166 -4.87 -4.63 3.65
N VAL A 167 -5.39 -3.94 2.63
CA VAL A 167 -4.61 -3.16 1.67
C VAL A 167 -5.00 -1.70 1.81
N GLN A 168 -4.00 -0.83 1.94
CA GLN A 168 -4.19 0.63 2.00
C GLN A 168 -3.58 1.29 0.77
N LEU A 169 -4.23 2.35 0.28
CA LEU A 169 -3.71 3.21 -0.78
C LEU A 169 -3.72 4.65 -0.29
N ALA A 170 -2.58 5.33 -0.37
CA ALA A 170 -2.44 6.71 0.08
C ALA A 170 -1.57 7.55 -0.85
N VAL A 171 -1.83 8.86 -0.87
CA VAL A 171 -0.91 9.86 -1.43
C VAL A 171 -0.09 10.44 -0.29
N VAL A 172 1.23 10.30 -0.39
CA VAL A 172 2.16 10.79 0.63
C VAL A 172 3.03 11.92 0.05
N PRO A 173 3.47 12.88 0.88
CA PRO A 173 4.42 13.90 0.43
C PRO A 173 5.69 13.24 -0.10
N GLY A 174 6.18 13.72 -1.24
CA GLY A 174 7.51 13.37 -1.71
C GLY A 174 8.60 13.88 -0.76
N PRO A 175 9.82 13.34 -0.82
CA PRO A 175 10.94 13.86 -0.08
C PRO A 175 11.15 15.33 -0.47
N LEU A 176 11.26 16.20 0.55
CA LEU A 176 11.56 17.62 0.31
C LEU A 176 12.89 17.73 -0.44
N PRO A 177 12.97 18.59 -1.48
CA PRO A 177 14.25 18.82 -2.16
C PRO A 177 15.30 19.23 -1.11
N ILE A 178 16.44 18.53 -1.11
CA ILE A 178 17.56 18.77 -0.17
C ILE A 178 18.00 20.25 -0.18
N VAL A 179 17.82 20.95 -1.30
CA VAL A 179 18.07 22.39 -1.46
C VAL A 179 17.22 23.22 -0.48
N GLY A 180 15.95 22.85 -0.25
CA GLY A 180 15.09 23.54 0.73
C GLY A 180 15.55 23.35 2.18
N ALA A 181 16.04 22.16 2.53
CA ALA A 181 16.60 21.90 3.86
C ALA A 181 17.89 22.70 4.09
N GLY A 182 18.78 22.79 3.10
CA GLY A 182 20.02 23.59 3.18
C GLY A 182 19.76 25.08 3.38
N VAL A 183 18.77 25.64 2.67
CA VAL A 183 18.36 27.04 2.82
C VAL A 183 17.74 27.29 4.20
N ALA A 184 16.86 26.42 4.68
CA ALA A 184 16.26 26.53 6.01
C ALA A 184 17.30 26.47 7.12
N PHE A 185 18.29 25.58 7.02
CA PHE A 185 19.43 25.53 7.95
C PHE A 185 20.31 26.76 7.88
N GLY A 186 20.54 27.32 6.70
CA GLY A 186 21.30 28.57 6.49
C GLY A 186 20.62 29.78 7.17
N PHE A 187 19.30 29.91 7.03
CA PHE A 187 18.52 30.96 7.68
C PHE A 187 18.49 30.83 9.21
N SER A 188 18.35 29.64 9.76
CA SER A 188 18.33 29.40 11.20
C SER A 188 19.66 29.73 11.86
N ARG A 189 20.81 29.46 11.21
CA ARG A 189 22.14 29.86 11.66
C ARG A 189 22.32 31.39 11.66
N ARG A 190 21.77 32.08 10.65
CA ARG A 190 21.85 33.58 10.55
C ARG A 190 21.02 34.29 11.62
N LEU A 191 19.85 33.72 11.95
CA LEU A 191 19.00 34.27 13.03
C LEU A 191 19.67 34.10 14.40
N ARG A 192 20.29 32.97 14.70
CA ARG A 192 20.97 32.74 15.98
C ARG A 192 22.17 33.67 16.20
N ARG A 193 22.88 34.11 15.15
CA ARG A 193 23.99 35.08 15.25
C ARG A 193 23.53 36.53 15.47
N ARG A 194 22.25 36.86 15.31
CA ARG A 194 21.71 38.19 15.54
C ARG A 194 21.13 38.40 16.94
N ILE A 195 20.98 37.32 17.71
CA ILE A 195 20.34 37.32 19.04
C ILE A 195 21.41 37.11 20.16
N SER A 196 22.64 36.83 19.82
CA SER A 196 23.81 36.82 20.70
C SER A 196 24.64 38.06 20.49
#